data_5a8eda1511328aff6134449b7bde3911
#
_entry.id   5a8eda1511328aff6134449b7bde3911
#
_cell.length_a   1.000
_cell.length_b   1.000
_cell.length_c   1.000
_cell.angle_alpha   90.00
_cell.angle_beta   90.00
_cell.angle_gamma   90.00
#
_symmetry.space_group_name_H-M   'P 1'
#
loop_
_entity.id
_entity.type
_entity.pdbx_description
1 polymer ?
#
loop_
_entity_poly.entity_id
_entity_poly.type
_entity_poly.pdbx_seq_one_letter_code
_entity_poly.pdbx_strand_id
1 'polypeptide(L)'
;MEELFCIGCGAQIQTEDKEKAGFTPASSIKKAEETGELYCQRCFRLRHYNEIVDVHITDDEFLKLLHEVGDSDALVVNVVDIFDFNGSIIPGLSRFVSGNDVLLVGNKKDILPKSVKDGKVTQWLTERAHEEGMRPVDVMLTSAQNHHAIKELIQRIENLRK
;
A
#
# COMPACT_ATOMS: atom_id res chain seq x y z
N MET A 1 12.41 20.45 14.65
CA MET A 1 10.95 20.32 14.39
C MET A 1 10.72 18.86 14.11
N GLU A 2 9.83 18.23 14.83
CA GLU A 2 9.48 16.83 14.53
C GLU A 2 8.86 16.76 13.14
N GLU A 3 9.34 15.82 12.33
CA GLU A 3 8.77 15.58 11.02
C GLU A 3 7.40 14.92 11.20
N LEU A 4 6.36 15.58 10.72
CA LEU A 4 4.99 15.09 10.80
C LEU A 4 4.63 14.36 9.51
N PHE A 5 4.00 13.19 9.63
CA PHE A 5 3.59 12.37 8.49
C PHE A 5 2.07 12.15 8.48
N CYS A 6 1.52 12.05 7.29
CA CYS A 6 0.11 11.73 7.12
C CYS A 6 -0.16 10.26 7.48
N ILE A 7 -1.04 10.00 8.45
CA ILE A 7 -1.39 8.62 8.85
C ILE A 7 -2.14 7.84 7.76
N GLY A 8 -2.65 8.51 6.74
CA GLY A 8 -3.35 7.85 5.63
C GLY A 8 -2.44 7.39 4.49
N CYS A 9 -1.46 8.20 4.08
CA CYS A 9 -0.61 7.89 2.93
C CYS A 9 0.89 7.92 3.23
N GLY A 10 1.31 8.24 4.44
CA GLY A 10 2.71 8.31 4.83
C GLY A 10 3.49 9.53 4.30
N ALA A 11 2.87 10.41 3.50
CA ALA A 11 3.55 11.58 2.99
C ALA A 11 3.90 12.55 4.11
N GLN A 12 5.09 13.16 4.03
CA GLN A 12 5.52 14.22 4.95
C GLN A 12 4.54 15.40 4.86
N ILE A 13 4.07 15.88 5.99
CA ILE A 13 3.13 16.99 6.06
C ILE A 13 3.83 18.30 5.71
N GLN A 14 3.21 19.06 4.82
CA GLN A 14 3.64 20.40 4.43
C GLN A 14 2.43 21.34 4.28
N THR A 15 2.66 22.64 4.40
CA THR A 15 1.61 23.67 4.36
C THR A 15 1.77 24.66 3.21
N GLU A 16 2.77 24.46 2.34
CA GLU A 16 3.19 25.44 1.35
C GLU A 16 2.52 25.21 -0.01
N ASP A 17 2.49 23.99 -0.50
CA ASP A 17 2.04 23.66 -1.85
C ASP A 17 0.83 22.71 -1.83
N LYS A 18 -0.33 23.25 -2.28
CA LYS A 18 -1.61 22.51 -2.30
C LYS A 18 -1.63 21.34 -3.30
N GLU A 19 -0.80 21.40 -4.32
CA GLU A 19 -0.76 20.38 -5.38
C GLU A 19 0.17 19.22 -5.03
N LYS A 20 1.10 19.44 -4.09
CA LYS A 20 2.03 18.40 -3.65
C LYS A 20 1.43 17.48 -2.58
N ALA A 21 2.00 16.27 -2.53
CA ALA A 21 1.68 15.29 -1.49
C ALA A 21 1.92 15.86 -0.09
N GLY A 22 1.12 15.43 0.88
CA GLY A 22 1.28 15.87 2.27
C GLY A 22 0.67 17.24 2.60
N PHE A 23 0.12 17.98 1.63
CA PHE A 23 -0.46 19.29 1.91
C PHE A 23 -1.56 19.21 2.97
N THR A 24 -1.44 20.10 3.97
CA THR A 24 -2.41 20.26 5.07
C THR A 24 -2.49 21.74 5.46
N PRO A 25 -3.69 22.33 5.57
CA PRO A 25 -3.82 23.67 6.10
C PRO A 25 -3.27 23.77 7.51
N ALA A 26 -2.55 24.86 7.82
CA ALA A 26 -1.92 25.06 9.14
C ALA A 26 -2.93 24.96 10.31
N SER A 27 -4.20 25.29 10.07
CA SER A 27 -5.27 25.14 11.06
C SER A 27 -5.56 23.67 11.42
N SER A 28 -5.33 22.74 10.50
CA SER A 28 -5.57 21.31 10.72
C SER A 28 -4.45 20.66 11.53
N ILE A 29 -3.23 21.19 11.47
CA ILE A 29 -2.10 20.73 12.30
C ILE A 29 -2.40 20.99 13.77
N LYS A 30 -2.91 22.18 14.11
CA LYS A 30 -3.30 22.53 15.48
C LYS A 30 -4.40 21.62 16.04
N LYS A 31 -5.36 21.23 15.20
CA LYS A 31 -6.42 20.28 15.61
C LYS A 31 -5.89 18.86 15.81
N ALA A 32 -4.89 18.47 15.03
CA ALA A 32 -4.27 17.16 15.16
C ALA A 32 -3.49 16.99 16.47
N GLU A 33 -2.96 18.08 17.05
CA GLU A 33 -2.34 18.06 18.37
C GLU A 33 -3.35 17.64 19.48
N GLU A 34 -4.63 17.93 19.28
CA GLU A 34 -5.70 17.56 20.22
C GLU A 34 -6.23 16.13 19.97
N THR A 35 -6.29 15.69 18.71
CA THR A 35 -6.91 14.42 18.32
C THR A 35 -5.90 13.28 18.13
N GLY A 36 -4.63 13.59 17.95
CA GLY A 36 -3.57 12.62 17.63
C GLY A 36 -3.64 12.07 16.19
N GLU A 37 -4.60 12.53 15.37
CA GLU A 37 -4.78 12.08 14.00
C GLU A 37 -4.48 13.20 13.01
N LEU A 38 -3.42 13.03 12.20
CA LEU A 38 -3.02 14.00 11.17
C LEU A 38 -3.14 13.42 9.77
N TYR A 39 -4.07 13.96 8.99
CA TYR A 39 -4.28 13.60 7.60
C TYR A 39 -3.90 14.76 6.68
N CYS A 40 -3.23 14.46 5.56
CA CYS A 40 -3.14 15.44 4.49
C CYS A 40 -4.54 15.69 3.88
N GLN A 41 -4.71 16.82 3.22
CA GLN A 41 -5.99 17.23 2.66
C GLN A 41 -6.60 16.18 1.73
N ARG A 42 -5.78 15.51 0.92
CA ARG A 42 -6.21 14.43 0.04
C ARG A 42 -6.78 13.25 0.82
N CYS A 43 -6.05 12.72 1.80
CA CYS A 43 -6.50 11.59 2.62
C CYS A 43 -7.73 11.95 3.45
N PHE A 44 -7.80 13.19 3.93
CA PHE A 44 -8.98 13.69 4.62
C PHE A 44 -10.22 13.70 3.71
N ARG A 45 -10.10 14.23 2.47
CA ARG A 45 -11.20 14.24 1.50
C ARG A 45 -11.62 12.84 1.08
N LEU A 46 -10.65 11.96 0.82
CA LEU A 46 -10.95 10.57 0.50
C LEU A 46 -11.72 9.87 1.63
N ARG A 47 -11.28 10.05 2.88
CA ARG A 47 -11.89 9.39 4.04
C ARG A 47 -13.30 9.92 4.37
N HIS A 48 -13.50 11.24 4.28
CA HIS A 48 -14.74 11.87 4.73
C HIS A 48 -15.74 12.16 3.63
N TYR A 49 -15.28 12.34 2.40
CA TYR A 49 -16.14 12.71 1.27
C TYR A 49 -16.07 11.70 0.12
N ASN A 50 -15.26 10.64 0.25
CA ASN A 50 -15.00 9.66 -0.81
C ASN A 50 -14.53 10.33 -2.13
N GLU A 51 -13.87 11.48 -2.00
CA GLU A 51 -13.37 12.27 -3.13
C GLU A 51 -11.97 11.77 -3.50
N ILE A 52 -11.85 11.23 -4.71
CA ILE A 52 -10.57 10.80 -5.28
C ILE A 52 -9.92 12.04 -5.91
N VAL A 53 -8.76 12.42 -5.38
CA VAL A 53 -7.94 13.51 -5.94
C VAL A 53 -6.77 12.86 -6.68
N ASP A 54 -6.60 13.22 -7.94
CA ASP A 54 -5.48 12.76 -8.76
C ASP A 54 -4.15 13.18 -8.13
N VAL A 55 -3.21 12.26 -8.11
CA VAL A 55 -1.84 12.52 -7.64
C VAL A 55 -0.94 12.50 -8.86
N HIS A 56 -0.41 13.65 -9.19
CA HIS A 56 0.63 13.74 -10.20
C HIS A 56 1.97 13.35 -9.55
N ILE A 57 2.24 12.05 -9.46
CA ILE A 57 3.59 11.54 -9.22
C ILE A 57 4.18 11.31 -10.60
N THR A 58 5.33 11.92 -10.88
CA THR A 58 6.02 11.67 -12.13
C THR A 58 6.63 10.26 -12.14
N ASP A 59 6.82 9.68 -13.32
CA ASP A 59 7.44 8.36 -13.45
C ASP A 59 8.81 8.31 -12.77
N ASP A 60 9.58 9.41 -12.85
CA ASP A 60 10.89 9.52 -12.21
C ASP A 60 10.80 9.52 -10.67
N GLU A 61 9.82 10.21 -10.09
CA GLU A 61 9.59 10.20 -8.65
C GLU A 61 9.15 8.82 -8.16
N PHE A 62 8.31 8.13 -8.92
CA PHE A 62 7.88 6.77 -8.62
C PHE A 62 9.05 5.78 -8.68
N LEU A 63 9.88 5.85 -9.72
CA LEU A 63 11.08 5.03 -9.85
C LEU A 63 12.07 5.28 -8.71
N LYS A 64 12.24 6.54 -8.29
CA LYS A 64 13.11 6.90 -7.16
C LYS A 64 12.63 6.25 -5.86
N LEU A 65 11.32 6.27 -5.57
CA LEU A 65 10.75 5.59 -4.41
C LEU A 65 11.01 4.08 -4.45
N LEU A 66 10.86 3.44 -5.62
CA LEU A 66 11.16 2.02 -5.77
C LEU A 66 12.63 1.69 -5.52
N HIS A 67 13.55 2.54 -5.98
CA HIS A 67 14.99 2.39 -5.70
C HIS A 67 15.31 2.54 -4.21
N GLU A 68 14.71 3.51 -3.53
CA GLU A 68 14.87 3.68 -2.07
C GLU A 68 14.40 2.44 -1.29
N VAL A 69 13.32 1.79 -1.74
CA VAL A 69 12.87 0.51 -1.18
C VAL A 69 13.90 -0.59 -1.44
N GLY A 70 14.47 -0.65 -2.66
CA GLY A 70 15.49 -1.65 -3.04
C GLY A 70 16.77 -1.54 -2.21
N ASP A 71 17.15 -0.33 -1.82
CA ASP A 71 18.33 -0.06 -1.00
C ASP A 71 18.11 -0.29 0.51
N SER A 72 16.88 -0.56 0.92
CA SER A 72 16.52 -0.82 2.32
C SER A 72 16.49 -2.32 2.65
N ASP A 73 16.66 -2.66 3.92
CA ASP A 73 16.40 -4.00 4.44
C ASP A 73 14.93 -4.06 4.93
N ALA A 74 14.02 -4.38 4.02
CA ALA A 74 12.59 -4.30 4.27
C ALA A 74 11.82 -5.51 3.72
N LEU A 75 10.71 -5.85 4.37
CA LEU A 75 9.70 -6.71 3.76
C LEU A 75 8.80 -5.87 2.86
N VAL A 76 8.79 -6.16 1.58
CA VAL A 76 7.92 -5.50 0.59
C VAL A 76 6.56 -6.17 0.60
N VAL A 77 5.51 -5.44 0.94
CA VAL A 77 4.12 -5.92 0.87
C VAL A 77 3.48 -5.42 -0.42
N ASN A 78 3.42 -6.28 -1.43
CA ASN A 78 2.80 -5.96 -2.72
C ASN A 78 1.32 -6.34 -2.69
N VAL A 79 0.45 -5.34 -2.65
CA VAL A 79 -1.01 -5.54 -2.63
C VAL A 79 -1.57 -5.40 -4.03
N VAL A 80 -2.23 -6.45 -4.51
CA VAL A 80 -2.87 -6.48 -5.84
C VAL A 80 -4.38 -6.69 -5.71
N ASP A 81 -5.11 -6.19 -6.69
CA ASP A 81 -6.54 -6.48 -6.85
C ASP A 81 -6.73 -7.85 -7.50
N ILE A 82 -7.43 -8.78 -6.84
CA ILE A 82 -7.68 -10.13 -7.38
C ILE A 82 -8.44 -10.07 -8.72
N PHE A 83 -9.29 -9.05 -8.91
CA PHE A 83 -10.12 -8.90 -10.11
C PHE A 83 -9.44 -8.09 -11.21
N ASP A 84 -8.39 -7.36 -10.86
CA ASP A 84 -7.57 -6.60 -11.81
C ASP A 84 -6.08 -6.74 -11.47
N PHE A 85 -5.57 -7.97 -11.59
CA PHE A 85 -4.17 -8.26 -11.33
C PHE A 85 -3.26 -7.43 -12.22
N ASN A 86 -3.52 -7.40 -13.52
CA ASN A 86 -2.65 -6.71 -14.50
C ASN A 86 -2.64 -5.19 -14.32
N GLY A 87 -3.74 -4.59 -13.88
CA GLY A 87 -3.81 -3.15 -13.60
C GLY A 87 -3.26 -2.76 -12.23
N SER A 88 -3.04 -3.72 -11.34
CA SER A 88 -2.57 -3.46 -9.96
C SER A 88 -1.15 -3.94 -9.69
N ILE A 89 -0.60 -4.84 -10.51
CA ILE A 89 0.79 -5.28 -10.38
C ILE A 89 1.73 -4.21 -10.93
N ILE A 90 2.87 -4.01 -10.26
CA ILE A 90 3.92 -3.12 -10.75
C ILE A 90 4.84 -3.92 -11.66
N PRO A 91 4.87 -3.64 -12.98
CA PRO A 91 5.72 -4.38 -13.92
C PRO A 91 7.19 -4.27 -13.53
N GLY A 92 7.87 -5.40 -13.47
CA GLY A 92 9.30 -5.43 -13.15
C GLY A 92 9.66 -5.07 -11.71
N LEU A 93 8.70 -5.05 -10.78
CA LEU A 93 8.92 -4.74 -9.36
C LEU A 93 10.13 -5.52 -8.79
N SER A 94 10.28 -6.80 -9.15
CA SER A 94 11.38 -7.64 -8.69
C SER A 94 12.79 -7.08 -9.00
N ARG A 95 12.92 -6.23 -10.02
CA ARG A 95 14.20 -5.59 -10.37
C ARG A 95 14.52 -4.42 -9.43
N PHE A 96 13.49 -3.71 -8.96
CA PHE A 96 13.65 -2.54 -8.10
C PHE A 96 13.82 -2.94 -6.64
N VAL A 97 13.16 -4.01 -6.20
CA VAL A 97 13.20 -4.47 -4.81
C VAL A 97 14.15 -5.67 -4.61
N SER A 98 15.09 -5.86 -5.55
CA SER A 98 15.99 -7.01 -5.53
C SER A 98 16.79 -7.05 -4.22
N GLY A 99 16.74 -8.20 -3.52
CA GLY A 99 17.34 -8.38 -2.20
C GLY A 99 16.34 -8.32 -1.05
N ASN A 100 15.14 -7.80 -1.28
CA ASN A 100 14.09 -7.76 -0.28
C ASN A 100 13.08 -8.89 -0.47
N ASP A 101 12.61 -9.44 0.63
CA ASP A 101 11.51 -10.40 0.62
C ASP A 101 10.20 -9.71 0.22
N VAL A 102 9.39 -10.39 -0.60
CA VAL A 102 8.10 -9.88 -1.07
C VAL A 102 6.97 -10.75 -0.55
N LEU A 103 6.05 -10.16 0.20
CA LEU A 103 4.74 -10.73 0.51
C LEU A 103 3.73 -10.26 -0.53
N LEU A 104 3.16 -11.17 -1.32
CA LEU A 104 2.09 -10.85 -2.26
C LEU A 104 0.72 -10.98 -1.59
N VAL A 105 -0.08 -9.93 -1.64
CA VAL A 105 -1.39 -9.87 -0.98
C VAL A 105 -2.48 -9.62 -2.01
N GLY A 106 -3.35 -10.60 -2.23
CA GLY A 106 -4.56 -10.43 -3.04
C GLY A 106 -5.68 -9.81 -2.21
N ASN A 107 -6.05 -8.58 -2.54
CA ASN A 107 -7.15 -7.85 -1.90
C ASN A 107 -8.49 -8.12 -2.59
N LYS A 108 -9.59 -7.77 -1.93
CA LYS A 108 -10.99 -7.95 -2.36
C LYS A 108 -11.49 -9.40 -2.30
N LYS A 109 -10.93 -10.20 -1.39
CA LYS A 109 -11.39 -11.57 -1.15
C LYS A 109 -12.90 -11.66 -0.85
N ASP A 110 -13.46 -10.65 -0.21
CA ASP A 110 -14.88 -10.56 0.15
C ASP A 110 -15.83 -10.59 -1.05
N ILE A 111 -15.36 -10.23 -2.24
CA ILE A 111 -16.16 -10.22 -3.48
C ILE A 111 -16.10 -11.58 -4.20
N LEU A 112 -15.19 -12.48 -3.80
CA LEU A 112 -15.11 -13.81 -4.39
C LEU A 112 -16.37 -14.64 -4.09
N PRO A 113 -16.89 -15.41 -5.07
CA PRO A 113 -17.96 -16.37 -4.83
C PRO A 113 -17.55 -17.38 -3.74
N LYS A 114 -18.46 -17.75 -2.85
CA LYS A 114 -18.22 -18.72 -1.76
C LYS A 114 -17.76 -20.10 -2.23
N SER A 115 -18.04 -20.45 -3.49
CA SER A 115 -17.60 -21.70 -4.12
C SER A 115 -16.11 -21.71 -4.49
N VAL A 116 -15.46 -20.55 -4.53
CA VAL A 116 -14.04 -20.41 -4.86
C VAL A 116 -13.21 -20.68 -3.61
N LYS A 117 -12.29 -21.63 -3.70
CA LYS A 117 -11.39 -21.98 -2.58
C LYS A 117 -10.19 -21.04 -2.57
N ASP A 118 -9.86 -20.52 -1.41
CA ASP A 118 -8.71 -19.64 -1.19
C ASP A 118 -7.41 -20.20 -1.79
N GLY A 119 -7.12 -21.49 -1.56
CA GLY A 119 -5.93 -22.16 -2.07
C GLY A 119 -5.81 -22.15 -3.61
N LYS A 120 -6.92 -22.12 -4.34
CA LYS A 120 -6.87 -21.98 -5.81
C LYS A 120 -6.52 -20.56 -6.23
N VAL A 121 -6.99 -19.57 -5.49
CA VAL A 121 -6.71 -18.16 -5.80
C VAL A 121 -5.27 -17.81 -5.43
N THR A 122 -4.77 -18.29 -4.28
CA THR A 122 -3.37 -18.10 -3.90
C THR A 122 -2.40 -18.78 -4.87
N GLN A 123 -2.74 -20.01 -5.32
CA GLN A 123 -1.97 -20.68 -6.34
C GLN A 123 -1.93 -19.87 -7.65
N TRP A 124 -3.08 -19.41 -8.11
CA TRP A 124 -3.18 -18.57 -9.30
C TRP A 124 -2.37 -17.27 -9.17
N LEU A 125 -2.46 -16.58 -8.02
CA LEU A 125 -1.65 -15.39 -7.76
C LEU A 125 -0.15 -15.69 -7.79
N THR A 126 0.27 -16.83 -7.26
CA THR A 126 1.67 -17.27 -7.28
C THR A 126 2.15 -17.51 -8.71
N GLU A 127 1.35 -18.20 -9.53
CA GLU A 127 1.66 -18.45 -10.94
C GLU A 127 1.77 -17.13 -11.71
N ARG A 128 0.81 -16.20 -11.52
CA ARG A 128 0.86 -14.88 -12.16
C ARG A 128 2.07 -14.06 -11.71
N ALA A 129 2.42 -14.09 -10.44
CA ALA A 129 3.62 -13.41 -9.93
C ALA A 129 4.90 -13.97 -10.55
N HIS A 130 4.98 -15.28 -10.74
CA HIS A 130 6.12 -15.93 -11.41
C HIS A 130 6.25 -15.52 -12.88
N GLU A 131 5.14 -15.37 -13.60
CA GLU A 131 5.11 -14.88 -14.98
C GLU A 131 5.68 -13.45 -15.06
N GLU A 132 5.41 -12.61 -14.07
CA GLU A 132 5.98 -11.26 -13.94
C GLU A 132 7.43 -11.23 -13.39
N GLY A 133 8.04 -12.41 -13.21
CA GLY A 133 9.41 -12.55 -12.70
C GLY A 133 9.56 -12.31 -11.19
N MET A 134 8.46 -12.27 -10.45
CA MET A 134 8.46 -12.12 -9.00
C MET A 134 8.39 -13.48 -8.32
N ARG A 135 9.16 -13.64 -7.24
CA ARG A 135 9.12 -14.86 -6.39
C ARG A 135 8.79 -14.46 -4.96
N PRO A 136 7.50 -14.32 -4.63
CA PRO A 136 7.10 -13.94 -3.29
C PRO A 136 7.48 -15.03 -2.28
N VAL A 137 7.93 -14.62 -1.08
CA VAL A 137 8.20 -15.55 0.02
C VAL A 137 6.91 -16.14 0.59
N ASP A 138 5.81 -15.41 0.43
CA ASP A 138 4.47 -15.88 0.80
C ASP A 138 3.39 -15.16 -0.01
N VAL A 139 2.23 -15.80 -0.13
CA VAL A 139 1.05 -15.28 -0.85
C VAL A 139 -0.18 -15.45 0.03
N MET A 140 -0.90 -14.37 0.28
CA MET A 140 -2.13 -14.44 1.05
C MET A 140 -3.28 -13.62 0.44
N LEU A 141 -4.50 -13.93 0.86
CA LEU A 141 -5.69 -13.18 0.50
C LEU A 141 -6.17 -12.34 1.68
N THR A 142 -6.63 -11.14 1.37
CA THR A 142 -7.20 -10.22 2.35
C THR A 142 -8.45 -9.52 1.83
N SER A 143 -9.13 -8.85 2.73
CA SER A 143 -10.19 -7.89 2.41
C SER A 143 -10.00 -6.65 3.26
N ALA A 144 -9.79 -5.51 2.61
CA ALA A 144 -9.67 -4.23 3.30
C ALA A 144 -10.96 -3.81 4.04
N GLN A 145 -12.10 -4.44 3.70
CA GLN A 145 -13.39 -4.23 4.36
C GLN A 145 -13.56 -5.09 5.63
N ASN A 146 -12.66 -6.06 5.85
CA ASN A 146 -12.78 -7.01 6.95
C ASN A 146 -11.65 -6.81 7.97
N HIS A 147 -11.99 -6.31 9.15
CA HIS A 147 -11.02 -6.07 10.24
C HIS A 147 -10.27 -7.34 10.67
N HIS A 148 -10.88 -8.52 10.60
CA HIS A 148 -10.22 -9.77 10.94
C HIS A 148 -9.13 -10.11 9.92
N ALA A 149 -9.45 -9.98 8.63
CA ALA A 149 -8.47 -10.20 7.55
C ALA A 149 -7.29 -9.22 7.63
N ILE A 150 -7.52 -7.98 8.04
CA ILE A 150 -6.44 -7.00 8.26
C ILE A 150 -5.57 -7.40 9.46
N LYS A 151 -6.14 -7.90 10.55
CA LYS A 151 -5.35 -8.42 11.69
C LYS A 151 -4.49 -9.62 11.29
N GLU A 152 -5.03 -10.54 10.50
CA GLU A 152 -4.26 -11.67 9.97
C GLU A 152 -3.10 -11.20 9.08
N LEU A 153 -3.31 -10.19 8.24
CA LEU A 153 -2.26 -9.58 7.42
C LEU A 153 -1.16 -8.97 8.29
N ILE A 154 -1.52 -8.17 9.30
CA ILE A 154 -0.55 -7.57 10.23
C ILE A 154 0.28 -8.66 10.91
N GLN A 155 -0.36 -9.70 11.42
CA GLN A 155 0.32 -10.82 12.08
C GLN A 155 1.26 -11.55 11.12
N ARG A 156 0.88 -11.72 9.84
CA ARG A 156 1.74 -12.32 8.82
C ARG A 156 2.96 -11.45 8.54
N ILE A 157 2.80 -10.14 8.42
CA ILE A 157 3.90 -9.18 8.24
C ILE A 157 4.87 -9.26 9.41
N GLU A 158 4.37 -9.27 10.66
CA GLU A 158 5.21 -9.39 11.85
C GLU A 158 6.01 -10.70 11.89
N ASN A 159 5.42 -11.80 11.44
CA ASN A 159 6.09 -13.10 11.38
C ASN A 159 7.17 -13.18 10.31
N LEU A 160 7.00 -12.51 9.18
CA LEU A 160 7.96 -12.49 8.07
C LEU A 160 9.12 -11.51 8.30
N ARG A 161 8.94 -10.51 9.15
CA ARG A 161 9.98 -9.52 9.49
C ARG A 161 10.98 -10.00 10.56
N LYS A 162 10.79 -11.20 11.10
CA LYS A 162 11.71 -11.85 12.07
C LYS A 162 12.83 -12.55 11.34
#